data_2ab8db013486a07ab6cf81b8800b2cea
#
_entry.id   2ab8db013486a07ab6cf81b8800b2cea
#
_cell.length_a   1.000
_cell.length_b   1.000
_cell.length_c   1.000
_cell.angle_alpha   90.00
_cell.angle_beta   90.00
_cell.angle_gamma   90.00
#
_symmetry.space_group_name_H-M   'P 1'
#
loop_
_entity.id
_entity.type
_entity.pdbx_description
1 polymer ?
#
loop_
_entity_poly.entity_id
_entity_poly.type
_entity_poly.pdbx_seq_one_letter_code
_entity_poly.pdbx_strand_id
1 'polypeptide(L)'
;MSETIAKAEFPLKLQSLFKPSRYKVLYGGRGGAKSWGVARALLIKGAQNQLRVLCAREFQTSIKDSVHKLLCDQIEALGLGTFYEITQTSIRGKNGSEFSFIGLKNNVANVKSYEGVDICWVEEAQTTSRMSWNVLIPTIRKEKSEIWITFNPELETDETYQRFVLNPPDDCIVTKVNWSDNPWFPETLKLEKDALKHRDPQAYNVVWEGLCRQTVDGAIFAKEMQLAELDGRITKVNYDPTKPVHAIFDLGWSDATAIWFLQFIGMETRLIRYTEGNQQTMSDYLAKMQTFGYIYDTLWLPHDAENKTLAANGRSIEEIVRAAGYKTRIIPKTPILDSINAARTMFRNMWFDRENCHEGLQCLRHYRYEVDPDTKQFSKTPLHDQYSHGADAFRYIGLMINEPKPRKKQLPQNYGGAYSWMG
;
A
#
# COMPACT_ATOMS: atom_id res chain seq x y z
N MET A 1 -49.60 2.91 2.17
CA MET A 1 -48.21 3.14 1.71
C MET A 1 -48.07 2.36 0.43
N SER A 2 -47.85 2.98 -0.69
CA SER A 2 -47.62 2.28 -1.97
C SER A 2 -46.28 1.56 -1.89
N GLU A 3 -46.30 0.24 -2.00
CA GLU A 3 -45.06 -0.54 -2.15
C GLU A 3 -44.34 -0.11 -3.42
N THR A 4 -43.17 0.46 -3.27
CA THR A 4 -42.30 0.77 -4.43
C THR A 4 -41.57 -0.51 -4.82
N ILE A 5 -42.03 -1.20 -5.85
CA ILE A 5 -41.35 -2.39 -6.38
C ILE A 5 -40.21 -1.93 -7.28
N ALA A 6 -38.99 -1.95 -6.80
CA ALA A 6 -37.80 -1.76 -7.61
C ALA A 6 -37.43 -3.07 -8.31
N LYS A 7 -37.51 -3.10 -9.65
CA LYS A 7 -36.94 -4.21 -10.43
C LYS A 7 -35.44 -4.04 -10.54
N ALA A 8 -34.69 -4.94 -9.96
CA ALA A 8 -33.24 -4.97 -10.04
C ALA A 8 -32.78 -6.29 -10.66
N GLU A 9 -32.02 -6.21 -11.74
CA GLU A 9 -31.42 -7.37 -12.36
C GLU A 9 -29.95 -7.49 -11.94
N PHE A 10 -29.47 -8.71 -11.80
CA PHE A 10 -28.09 -9.03 -11.39
C PHE A 10 -27.50 -10.09 -12.30
N PRO A 11 -26.21 -10.02 -12.62
CA PRO A 11 -25.49 -11.17 -13.13
C PRO A 11 -25.65 -12.37 -12.21
N LEU A 12 -25.79 -13.58 -12.78
CA LEU A 12 -26.08 -14.78 -12.00
C LEU A 12 -25.09 -15.02 -10.85
N LYS A 13 -23.80 -14.78 -11.09
CA LYS A 13 -22.75 -14.95 -10.05
C LYS A 13 -22.89 -13.98 -8.88
N LEU A 14 -23.53 -12.83 -9.07
CA LEU A 14 -23.73 -11.84 -8.00
C LEU A 14 -24.89 -12.17 -7.05
N GLN A 15 -25.65 -13.23 -7.32
CA GLN A 15 -26.68 -13.73 -6.39
C GLN A 15 -26.08 -14.16 -5.03
N SER A 16 -24.79 -14.47 -5.00
CA SER A 16 -24.04 -14.74 -3.77
C SER A 16 -24.06 -13.57 -2.76
N LEU A 17 -24.27 -12.32 -3.21
CA LEU A 17 -24.40 -11.13 -2.35
C LEU A 17 -25.60 -11.23 -1.40
N PHE A 18 -26.61 -12.00 -1.73
CA PHE A 18 -27.83 -12.17 -0.91
C PHE A 18 -27.76 -13.37 0.05
N LYS A 19 -26.72 -14.21 -0.06
CA LYS A 19 -26.49 -15.31 0.89
C LYS A 19 -25.74 -14.76 2.13
N PRO A 20 -26.09 -15.18 3.35
CA PRO A 20 -25.34 -14.83 4.54
C PRO A 20 -23.91 -15.37 4.48
N SER A 21 -22.91 -14.53 4.76
CA SER A 21 -21.52 -14.93 4.96
C SER A 21 -20.74 -13.74 5.52
N ARG A 22 -19.76 -14.01 6.37
CA ARG A 22 -18.93 -12.97 6.97
C ARG A 22 -18.14 -12.18 5.91
N TYR A 23 -17.59 -12.90 4.93
CA TYR A 23 -16.83 -12.30 3.84
C TYR A 23 -17.46 -12.63 2.50
N LYS A 24 -17.59 -11.62 1.64
CA LYS A 24 -18.02 -11.79 0.25
C LYS A 24 -17.02 -11.11 -0.67
N VAL A 25 -16.30 -11.91 -1.42
CA VAL A 25 -15.19 -11.48 -2.26
C VAL A 25 -15.59 -11.63 -3.73
N LEU A 26 -15.66 -10.51 -4.42
CA LEU A 26 -15.88 -10.44 -5.86
C LEU A 26 -14.61 -9.93 -6.53
N TYR A 27 -13.88 -10.79 -7.21
CA TYR A 27 -12.66 -10.43 -7.90
C TYR A 27 -12.69 -10.85 -9.38
N GLY A 28 -11.78 -10.33 -10.18
CA GLY A 28 -11.68 -10.67 -11.60
C GLY A 28 -11.47 -9.47 -12.50
N GLY A 29 -11.56 -9.66 -13.82
CA GLY A 29 -11.30 -8.65 -14.82
C GLY A 29 -12.27 -7.47 -14.83
N ARG A 30 -11.98 -6.49 -15.66
CA ARG A 30 -12.84 -5.33 -15.88
C ARG A 30 -14.14 -5.74 -16.57
N GLY A 31 -15.17 -4.90 -16.43
CA GLY A 31 -16.45 -5.09 -17.11
C GLY A 31 -17.38 -6.15 -16.51
N GLY A 32 -16.99 -6.83 -15.41
CA GLY A 32 -17.82 -7.84 -14.74
C GLY A 32 -18.97 -7.30 -13.88
N ALA A 33 -19.22 -5.99 -13.87
CA ALA A 33 -20.25 -5.32 -13.07
C ALA A 33 -20.15 -5.55 -11.54
N LYS A 34 -18.96 -5.88 -11.00
CA LYS A 34 -18.74 -6.17 -9.58
C LYS A 34 -19.20 -5.02 -8.68
N SER A 35 -18.58 -3.84 -8.79
CA SER A 35 -18.88 -2.66 -7.96
C SER A 35 -20.32 -2.18 -8.15
N TRP A 36 -20.82 -2.26 -9.39
CA TRP A 36 -22.17 -1.91 -9.74
C TRP A 36 -23.22 -2.83 -9.08
N GLY A 37 -22.97 -4.13 -9.10
CA GLY A 37 -23.84 -5.10 -8.46
C GLY A 37 -23.81 -4.98 -6.94
N VAL A 38 -22.65 -4.72 -6.34
CA VAL A 38 -22.53 -4.48 -4.89
C VAL A 38 -23.33 -3.22 -4.50
N ALA A 39 -23.14 -2.11 -5.22
CA ALA A 39 -23.90 -0.87 -4.94
C ALA A 39 -25.41 -1.09 -4.97
N ARG A 40 -25.93 -1.78 -6.00
CA ARG A 40 -27.36 -2.17 -6.10
C ARG A 40 -27.80 -3.02 -4.93
N ALA A 41 -27.05 -4.08 -4.61
CA ALA A 41 -27.40 -5.00 -3.52
C ALA A 41 -27.46 -4.27 -2.17
N LEU A 42 -26.49 -3.39 -1.90
CA LEU A 42 -26.46 -2.59 -0.68
C LEU A 42 -27.65 -1.65 -0.56
N LEU A 43 -28.02 -0.95 -1.65
CA LEU A 43 -29.17 -0.05 -1.67
C LEU A 43 -30.48 -0.80 -1.46
N ILE A 44 -30.67 -1.97 -2.10
CA ILE A 44 -31.85 -2.80 -1.93
C ILE A 44 -31.93 -3.32 -0.49
N LYS A 45 -30.84 -3.88 0.04
CA LYS A 45 -30.80 -4.36 1.45
C LYS A 45 -31.07 -3.23 2.44
N GLY A 46 -30.48 -2.02 2.19
CA GLY A 46 -30.70 -0.85 3.02
C GLY A 46 -32.14 -0.28 2.93
N ALA A 47 -32.82 -0.46 1.81
CA ALA A 47 -34.23 -0.08 1.68
C ALA A 47 -35.16 -1.09 2.38
N GLN A 48 -34.80 -2.37 2.42
CA GLN A 48 -35.57 -3.43 3.06
C GLN A 48 -35.40 -3.47 4.59
N ASN A 49 -34.18 -3.14 5.08
CA ASN A 49 -33.85 -3.19 6.50
C ASN A 49 -33.03 -1.96 6.85
N GLN A 50 -33.16 -1.48 8.10
CA GLN A 50 -32.29 -0.43 8.60
C GLN A 50 -30.85 -0.96 8.71
N LEU A 51 -29.92 -0.42 7.91
CA LEU A 51 -28.53 -0.85 7.87
C LEU A 51 -27.58 0.33 8.01
N ARG A 52 -26.49 0.13 8.74
CA ARG A 52 -25.31 1.00 8.72
C ARG A 52 -24.25 0.39 7.80
N VAL A 53 -24.04 1.05 6.68
CA VAL A 53 -23.09 0.60 5.65
C VAL A 53 -21.86 1.51 5.66
N LEU A 54 -20.68 0.92 5.77
CA LEU A 54 -19.41 1.61 5.65
C LEU A 54 -18.80 1.30 4.28
N CYS A 55 -18.63 2.30 3.44
CA CYS A 55 -17.91 2.18 2.17
C CYS A 55 -16.46 2.62 2.39
N ALA A 56 -15.51 1.75 2.10
CA ALA A 56 -14.10 1.94 2.38
C ALA A 56 -13.24 1.74 1.12
N ARG A 57 -12.16 2.50 1.03
CA ARG A 57 -11.03 2.31 0.11
C ARG A 57 -9.73 2.55 0.88
N GLU A 58 -8.59 2.12 0.35
CA GLU A 58 -7.32 2.45 0.99
C GLU A 58 -7.10 3.97 1.07
N PHE A 59 -7.43 4.73 0.03
CA PHE A 59 -7.28 6.19 -0.03
C PHE A 59 -8.62 6.91 -0.11
N GLN A 60 -8.74 8.00 0.69
CA GLN A 60 -9.98 8.75 0.81
C GLN A 60 -10.27 9.65 -0.40
N THR A 61 -9.24 10.16 -1.08
CA THR A 61 -9.38 11.12 -2.19
C THR A 61 -10.22 10.58 -3.34
N SER A 62 -10.16 9.27 -3.60
CA SER A 62 -10.89 8.63 -4.70
C SER A 62 -12.30 8.15 -4.35
N ILE A 63 -12.70 8.17 -3.07
CA ILE A 63 -13.96 7.53 -2.63
C ILE A 63 -15.20 8.36 -2.98
N LYS A 64 -15.08 9.70 -2.95
CA LYS A 64 -16.19 10.61 -3.31
C LYS A 64 -16.52 10.52 -4.78
N ASP A 65 -15.51 10.52 -5.64
CA ASP A 65 -15.66 10.55 -7.09
C ASP A 65 -16.01 9.18 -7.69
N SER A 66 -15.89 8.11 -6.91
CA SER A 66 -16.15 6.74 -7.37
C SER A 66 -17.33 6.09 -6.65
N VAL A 67 -17.17 5.70 -5.40
CA VAL A 67 -18.16 4.89 -4.66
C VAL A 67 -19.43 5.70 -4.37
N HIS A 68 -19.28 6.94 -3.89
CA HIS A 68 -20.42 7.79 -3.59
C HIS A 68 -21.20 8.09 -4.87
N LYS A 69 -20.52 8.51 -5.94
CA LYS A 69 -21.16 8.77 -7.26
C LYS A 69 -21.85 7.53 -7.79
N LEU A 70 -21.20 6.36 -7.72
CA LEU A 70 -21.80 5.10 -8.15
C LEU A 70 -23.10 4.78 -7.41
N LEU A 71 -23.13 4.97 -6.08
CA LEU A 71 -24.36 4.79 -5.30
C LEU A 71 -25.43 5.79 -5.71
N CYS A 72 -25.10 7.05 -5.95
CA CYS A 72 -26.06 8.06 -6.43
C CYS A 72 -26.67 7.65 -7.79
N ASP A 73 -25.83 7.25 -8.74
CA ASP A 73 -26.28 6.80 -10.07
C ASP A 73 -27.20 5.56 -9.94
N GLN A 74 -26.90 4.66 -9.01
CA GLN A 74 -27.75 3.48 -8.78
C GLN A 74 -29.05 3.80 -8.03
N ILE A 75 -29.08 4.79 -7.15
CA ILE A 75 -30.32 5.28 -6.51
C ILE A 75 -31.27 5.80 -7.59
N GLU A 76 -30.77 6.60 -8.54
CA GLU A 76 -31.55 7.11 -9.66
C GLU A 76 -32.06 5.99 -10.56
N ALA A 77 -31.16 5.08 -10.98
CA ALA A 77 -31.48 3.95 -11.86
C ALA A 77 -32.52 2.97 -11.26
N LEU A 78 -32.53 2.83 -9.93
CA LEU A 78 -33.48 1.98 -9.20
C LEU A 78 -34.80 2.71 -8.83
N GLY A 79 -34.92 4.00 -9.12
CA GLY A 79 -36.08 4.80 -8.72
C GLY A 79 -36.19 5.03 -7.22
N LEU A 80 -35.07 4.95 -6.47
CA LEU A 80 -35.04 5.08 -5.02
C LEU A 80 -34.78 6.52 -4.55
N GLY A 81 -34.80 7.51 -5.43
CA GLY A 81 -34.54 8.90 -5.10
C GLY A 81 -35.53 9.52 -4.10
N THR A 82 -36.75 9.00 -4.00
CA THR A 82 -37.71 9.43 -2.97
C THR A 82 -37.46 8.77 -1.61
N PHE A 83 -36.67 7.70 -1.54
CA PHE A 83 -36.35 6.96 -0.33
C PHE A 83 -35.02 7.38 0.30
N TYR A 84 -34.00 7.64 -0.54
CA TYR A 84 -32.66 8.04 -0.09
C TYR A 84 -32.45 9.54 -0.22
N GLU A 85 -32.00 10.16 0.87
CA GLU A 85 -31.49 11.53 0.87
C GLU A 85 -29.96 11.49 0.69
N ILE A 86 -29.49 12.23 -0.31
CA ILE A 86 -28.08 12.25 -0.72
C ILE A 86 -27.47 13.56 -0.25
N THR A 87 -26.38 13.48 0.52
CA THR A 87 -25.52 14.61 0.88
C THR A 87 -24.12 14.41 0.29
N GLN A 88 -23.24 15.41 0.41
CA GLN A 88 -21.86 15.30 -0.08
C GLN A 88 -21.02 14.24 0.65
N THR A 89 -21.42 13.83 1.86
CA THR A 89 -20.62 12.97 2.74
C THR A 89 -21.33 11.71 3.21
N SER A 90 -22.65 11.61 2.99
CA SER A 90 -23.46 10.47 3.41
C SER A 90 -24.70 10.28 2.55
N ILE A 91 -25.24 9.08 2.58
CA ILE A 91 -26.55 8.76 1.96
C ILE A 91 -27.41 8.17 3.08
N ARG A 92 -28.65 8.67 3.25
CA ARG A 92 -29.55 8.26 4.32
C ARG A 92 -30.89 7.77 3.78
N GLY A 93 -31.31 6.62 4.21
CA GLY A 93 -32.64 6.06 3.93
C GLY A 93 -33.69 6.54 4.93
N LYS A 94 -34.96 6.72 4.50
CA LYS A 94 -36.10 7.09 5.34
C LYS A 94 -36.35 6.12 6.52
N ASN A 95 -35.86 4.89 6.42
CA ASN A 95 -35.94 3.89 7.50
C ASN A 95 -34.77 3.99 8.49
N GLY A 96 -33.89 5.01 8.36
CA GLY A 96 -32.71 5.19 9.21
C GLY A 96 -31.45 4.45 8.72
N SER A 97 -31.48 3.83 7.53
CA SER A 97 -30.27 3.30 6.91
C SER A 97 -29.28 4.43 6.58
N GLU A 98 -27.98 4.17 6.79
CA GLU A 98 -26.93 5.16 6.56
C GLU A 98 -25.72 4.56 5.85
N PHE A 99 -25.22 5.28 4.82
CA PHE A 99 -23.98 4.97 4.12
C PHE A 99 -22.92 6.02 4.46
N SER A 100 -21.82 5.58 4.98
CA SER A 100 -20.66 6.41 5.35
C SER A 100 -19.45 6.03 4.51
N PHE A 101 -18.49 6.96 4.33
CA PHE A 101 -17.36 6.81 3.42
C PHE A 101 -16.03 7.09 4.12
N ILE A 102 -15.03 6.21 4.01
CA ILE A 102 -13.75 6.35 4.68
C ILE A 102 -12.57 5.83 3.86
N GLY A 103 -11.43 6.57 3.89
CA GLY A 103 -10.12 6.06 3.49
C GLY A 103 -9.45 5.35 4.67
N LEU A 104 -8.93 4.16 4.45
CA LEU A 104 -8.36 3.32 5.52
C LEU A 104 -6.97 3.79 5.94
N LYS A 105 -6.08 4.09 4.99
CA LYS A 105 -4.66 4.39 5.26
C LYS A 105 -4.43 5.57 6.19
N ASN A 106 -5.19 6.64 6.01
CA ASN A 106 -5.01 7.90 6.76
C ASN A 106 -5.88 8.01 8.01
N ASN A 107 -6.76 7.03 8.24
CA ASN A 107 -7.79 7.12 9.28
C ASN A 107 -7.83 5.88 10.19
N VAL A 108 -6.71 5.19 10.36
CA VAL A 108 -6.64 3.96 11.16
C VAL A 108 -7.21 4.15 12.58
N ALA A 109 -7.00 5.32 13.20
CA ALA A 109 -7.59 5.67 14.50
C ALA A 109 -9.10 5.90 14.38
N ASN A 110 -9.57 6.54 13.31
CA ASN A 110 -10.98 6.85 13.10
C ASN A 110 -11.79 5.62 12.67
N VAL A 111 -11.15 4.62 12.00
CA VAL A 111 -11.80 3.35 11.67
C VAL A 111 -12.39 2.70 12.92
N LYS A 112 -11.68 2.76 14.05
CA LYS A 112 -12.13 2.20 15.34
C LYS A 112 -13.42 2.82 15.87
N SER A 113 -13.80 4.03 15.44
CA SER A 113 -15.04 4.70 15.85
C SER A 113 -16.29 4.20 15.11
N TYR A 114 -16.15 3.41 14.06
CA TYR A 114 -17.26 2.84 13.28
C TYR A 114 -17.81 1.56 13.91
N GLU A 115 -18.21 1.64 15.18
CA GLU A 115 -18.94 0.56 15.83
C GLU A 115 -20.37 0.43 15.30
N GLY A 116 -20.90 -0.79 15.30
CA GLY A 116 -22.29 -1.06 14.90
C GLY A 116 -22.54 -1.03 13.40
N VAL A 117 -21.50 -1.10 12.57
CA VAL A 117 -21.61 -1.30 11.11
C VAL A 117 -22.15 -2.70 10.83
N ASP A 118 -23.18 -2.77 9.99
CA ASP A 118 -23.77 -4.03 9.51
C ASP A 118 -23.01 -4.61 8.33
N ILE A 119 -22.67 -3.76 7.35
CA ILE A 119 -21.93 -4.16 6.16
C ILE A 119 -20.82 -3.16 5.89
N CYS A 120 -19.59 -3.66 5.76
CA CYS A 120 -18.46 -2.87 5.27
C CYS A 120 -18.14 -3.30 3.84
N TRP A 121 -18.17 -2.37 2.90
CA TRP A 121 -17.76 -2.60 1.53
C TRP A 121 -16.40 -1.97 1.27
N VAL A 122 -15.39 -2.80 1.00
CA VAL A 122 -14.04 -2.37 0.59
C VAL A 122 -13.95 -2.47 -0.93
N GLU A 123 -13.88 -1.32 -1.59
CA GLU A 123 -13.84 -1.19 -3.05
C GLU A 123 -12.40 -0.88 -3.51
N GLU A 124 -12.01 -1.40 -4.69
CA GLU A 124 -10.63 -1.39 -5.18
C GLU A 124 -9.62 -1.95 -4.13
N ALA A 125 -10.01 -3.06 -3.53
CA ALA A 125 -9.30 -3.64 -2.41
C ALA A 125 -7.92 -4.23 -2.76
N GLN A 126 -7.51 -4.29 -4.04
CA GLN A 126 -6.17 -4.74 -4.43
C GLN A 126 -5.06 -3.88 -3.80
N THR A 127 -5.34 -2.61 -3.51
CA THR A 127 -4.38 -1.69 -2.90
C THR A 127 -4.41 -1.70 -1.37
N THR A 128 -5.35 -2.44 -0.75
CA THR A 128 -5.53 -2.42 0.71
C THR A 128 -4.38 -3.13 1.41
N SER A 129 -3.70 -2.39 2.29
CA SER A 129 -2.52 -2.87 3.00
C SER A 129 -2.88 -3.88 4.10
N ARG A 130 -1.87 -4.68 4.51
CA ARG A 130 -1.99 -5.59 5.65
C ARG A 130 -2.40 -4.86 6.93
N MET A 131 -1.85 -3.68 7.15
CA MET A 131 -2.18 -2.86 8.32
C MET A 131 -3.63 -2.43 8.31
N SER A 132 -4.15 -1.97 7.17
CA SER A 132 -5.55 -1.58 7.00
C SER A 132 -6.50 -2.75 7.26
N TRP A 133 -6.21 -3.94 6.73
CA TRP A 133 -6.99 -5.16 7.00
C TRP A 133 -6.96 -5.54 8.48
N ASN A 134 -5.80 -5.50 9.13
CA ASN A 134 -5.65 -5.89 10.53
C ASN A 134 -6.40 -4.96 11.50
N VAL A 135 -6.67 -3.71 11.09
CA VAL A 135 -7.48 -2.78 11.87
C VAL A 135 -8.96 -2.88 11.51
N LEU A 136 -9.29 -2.97 10.22
CA LEU A 136 -10.68 -2.99 9.75
C LEU A 136 -11.44 -4.23 10.22
N ILE A 137 -10.86 -5.41 10.04
CA ILE A 137 -11.53 -6.68 10.34
C ILE A 137 -12.03 -6.76 11.79
N PRO A 138 -11.20 -6.48 12.83
CA PRO A 138 -11.69 -6.49 14.21
C PRO A 138 -12.60 -5.31 14.56
N THR A 139 -12.61 -4.23 13.76
CA THR A 139 -13.52 -3.08 13.97
C THR A 139 -14.95 -3.40 13.54
N ILE A 140 -15.12 -4.15 12.46
CA ILE A 140 -16.43 -4.60 11.97
C ILE A 140 -16.83 -5.83 12.80
N ARG A 141 -17.39 -5.61 13.99
CA ARG A 141 -17.62 -6.65 15.02
C ARG A 141 -19.05 -6.83 15.49
N LYS A 142 -20.00 -6.12 14.86
CA LYS A 142 -21.42 -6.33 15.14
C LYS A 142 -21.80 -7.74 14.81
N GLU A 143 -22.65 -8.37 15.60
CA GLU A 143 -23.16 -9.72 15.33
C GLU A 143 -23.79 -9.78 13.92
N LYS A 144 -23.44 -10.81 13.14
CA LYS A 144 -23.86 -11.00 11.74
C LYS A 144 -23.40 -9.88 10.78
N SER A 145 -22.42 -9.04 11.17
CA SER A 145 -21.87 -8.08 10.24
C SER A 145 -21.06 -8.74 9.13
N GLU A 146 -21.09 -8.13 7.95
CA GLU A 146 -20.46 -8.65 6.74
C GLU A 146 -19.37 -7.69 6.23
N ILE A 147 -18.33 -8.25 5.60
CA ILE A 147 -17.30 -7.48 4.87
C ILE A 147 -17.35 -7.90 3.41
N TRP A 148 -17.72 -6.97 2.54
CA TRP A 148 -17.81 -7.17 1.10
C TRP A 148 -16.59 -6.56 0.42
N ILE A 149 -15.97 -7.28 -0.49
CA ILE A 149 -14.67 -6.95 -1.05
C ILE A 149 -14.77 -7.02 -2.57
N THR A 150 -14.44 -5.92 -3.25
CA THR A 150 -14.41 -5.86 -4.72
C THR A 150 -13.06 -5.40 -5.22
N PHE A 151 -12.46 -6.12 -6.17
CA PHE A 151 -11.20 -5.71 -6.77
C PHE A 151 -10.90 -6.38 -8.11
N ASN A 152 -9.98 -5.80 -8.85
CA ASN A 152 -9.33 -6.42 -9.98
C ASN A 152 -7.93 -6.83 -9.52
N PRO A 153 -7.54 -8.12 -9.60
CA PRO A 153 -6.23 -8.58 -9.16
C PRO A 153 -5.09 -7.86 -9.90
N GLU A 154 -4.03 -7.54 -9.18
CA GLU A 154 -2.82 -6.97 -9.79
C GLU A 154 -1.65 -7.94 -9.63
N LEU A 155 -1.21 -8.24 -8.42
CA LEU A 155 -0.18 -9.25 -8.14
C LEU A 155 -0.73 -10.33 -7.21
N GLU A 156 -0.24 -11.55 -7.35
CA GLU A 156 -0.55 -12.64 -6.42
C GLU A 156 -0.03 -12.36 -5.00
N THR A 157 1.01 -11.52 -4.90
CA THR A 157 1.61 -11.12 -3.61
C THR A 157 0.85 -10.02 -2.89
N ASP A 158 -0.16 -9.42 -3.51
CA ASP A 158 -0.98 -8.39 -2.87
C ASP A 158 -1.75 -8.97 -1.68
N GLU A 159 -1.80 -8.23 -0.58
CA GLU A 159 -2.36 -8.73 0.70
C GLU A 159 -3.80 -9.22 0.55
N THR A 160 -4.64 -8.48 -0.19
CA THR A 160 -6.04 -8.87 -0.40
C THR A 160 -6.16 -10.17 -1.18
N TYR A 161 -5.33 -10.37 -2.21
CA TYR A 161 -5.35 -11.60 -2.99
C TYR A 161 -4.85 -12.78 -2.16
N GLN A 162 -3.75 -12.61 -1.42
CA GLN A 162 -3.21 -13.61 -0.51
C GLN A 162 -4.24 -14.03 0.54
N ARG A 163 -4.88 -13.06 1.20
CA ARG A 163 -5.77 -13.29 2.35
C ARG A 163 -7.12 -13.88 1.97
N PHE A 164 -7.69 -13.46 0.84
CA PHE A 164 -9.09 -13.77 0.52
C PHE A 164 -9.29 -14.63 -0.72
N VAL A 165 -8.26 -14.78 -1.59
CA VAL A 165 -8.35 -15.65 -2.77
C VAL A 165 -7.53 -16.92 -2.59
N LEU A 166 -6.25 -16.79 -2.17
CA LEU A 166 -5.38 -17.95 -1.97
C LEU A 166 -5.60 -18.63 -0.62
N ASN A 167 -5.86 -17.85 0.44
CA ASN A 167 -6.09 -18.37 1.80
C ASN A 167 -7.39 -17.79 2.39
N PRO A 168 -8.56 -18.09 1.79
CA PRO A 168 -9.82 -17.54 2.24
C PRO A 168 -10.16 -18.02 3.66
N PRO A 169 -10.72 -17.12 4.52
CA PRO A 169 -11.29 -17.52 5.81
C PRO A 169 -12.45 -18.53 5.66
N ASP A 170 -12.78 -19.27 6.72
CA ASP A 170 -13.80 -20.33 6.69
C ASP A 170 -15.19 -19.81 6.25
N ASP A 171 -15.64 -18.66 6.75
CA ASP A 171 -16.92 -18.04 6.36
C ASP A 171 -16.72 -16.99 5.27
N CYS A 172 -16.25 -17.43 4.09
CA CYS A 172 -15.92 -16.59 2.95
C CYS A 172 -16.51 -17.13 1.65
N ILE A 173 -17.33 -16.34 0.98
CA ILE A 173 -17.78 -16.61 -0.39
C ILE A 173 -16.87 -15.88 -1.37
N VAL A 174 -16.05 -16.64 -2.09
CA VAL A 174 -15.13 -16.11 -3.10
C VAL A 174 -15.69 -16.36 -4.49
N THR A 175 -15.93 -15.31 -5.25
CA THR A 175 -16.53 -15.40 -6.60
C THR A 175 -15.70 -14.64 -7.62
N LYS A 176 -15.17 -15.35 -8.61
CA LYS A 176 -14.53 -14.72 -9.77
C LYS A 176 -15.59 -14.26 -10.77
N VAL A 177 -15.56 -12.95 -11.10
CA VAL A 177 -16.56 -12.30 -11.97
C VAL A 177 -15.82 -11.50 -13.06
N ASN A 178 -16.01 -11.90 -14.31
CA ASN A 178 -15.39 -11.29 -15.49
C ASN A 178 -16.44 -10.64 -16.41
N TRP A 179 -15.97 -10.03 -17.49
CA TRP A 179 -16.81 -9.42 -18.52
C TRP A 179 -17.85 -10.40 -19.10
N SER A 180 -17.50 -11.69 -19.24
CA SER A 180 -18.37 -12.75 -19.76
C SER A 180 -19.56 -13.08 -18.86
N ASP A 181 -19.49 -12.71 -17.58
CA ASP A 181 -20.55 -12.90 -16.60
C ASP A 181 -21.55 -11.74 -16.57
N ASN A 182 -21.24 -10.65 -17.29
CA ASN A 182 -22.05 -9.44 -17.36
C ASN A 182 -22.94 -9.46 -18.61
N PRO A 183 -24.25 -9.69 -18.49
CA PRO A 183 -25.15 -9.73 -19.65
C PRO A 183 -25.34 -8.36 -20.32
N TRP A 184 -24.96 -7.28 -19.65
CA TRP A 184 -25.01 -5.90 -20.16
C TRP A 184 -23.64 -5.36 -20.56
N PHE A 185 -22.69 -6.25 -20.89
CA PHE A 185 -21.35 -5.83 -21.26
C PHE A 185 -21.40 -4.96 -22.54
N PRO A 186 -20.92 -3.69 -22.49
CA PRO A 186 -21.06 -2.76 -23.60
C PRO A 186 -20.34 -3.21 -24.86
N GLU A 187 -20.95 -3.02 -26.03
CA GLU A 187 -20.35 -3.37 -27.33
C GLU A 187 -19.04 -2.65 -27.58
N THR A 188 -18.93 -1.37 -27.17
CA THR A 188 -17.68 -0.61 -27.25
C THR A 188 -16.53 -1.32 -26.51
N LEU A 189 -16.79 -1.79 -25.28
CA LEU A 189 -15.78 -2.51 -24.52
C LEU A 189 -15.47 -3.89 -25.09
N LYS A 190 -16.42 -4.50 -25.79
CA LYS A 190 -16.21 -5.78 -26.49
C LYS A 190 -15.22 -5.63 -27.63
N LEU A 191 -15.35 -4.56 -28.41
CA LEU A 191 -14.39 -4.25 -29.48
C LEU A 191 -12.98 -4.00 -28.92
N GLU A 192 -12.86 -3.21 -27.86
CA GLU A 192 -11.58 -2.94 -27.19
C GLU A 192 -10.95 -4.22 -26.62
N LYS A 193 -11.75 -5.05 -25.99
CA LYS A 193 -11.33 -6.35 -25.45
C LYS A 193 -10.81 -7.28 -26.55
N ASP A 194 -11.51 -7.38 -27.66
CA ASP A 194 -11.13 -8.23 -28.79
C ASP A 194 -9.86 -7.70 -29.47
N ALA A 195 -9.74 -6.39 -29.65
CA ALA A 195 -8.54 -5.76 -30.16
C ALA A 195 -7.33 -6.02 -29.25
N LEU A 196 -7.50 -5.91 -27.92
CA LEU A 196 -6.43 -6.20 -26.97
C LEU A 196 -6.02 -7.67 -27.00
N LYS A 197 -6.97 -8.59 -27.12
CA LYS A 197 -6.71 -10.03 -27.21
C LYS A 197 -5.79 -10.39 -28.37
N HIS A 198 -5.97 -9.74 -29.52
CA HIS A 198 -5.11 -9.96 -30.69
C HIS A 198 -3.75 -9.27 -30.57
N ARG A 199 -3.71 -8.07 -29.99
CA ARG A 199 -2.49 -7.28 -29.89
C ARG A 199 -1.57 -7.73 -28.77
N ASP A 200 -2.14 -8.03 -27.61
CA ASP A 200 -1.41 -8.40 -26.38
C ASP A 200 -2.23 -9.37 -25.53
N PRO A 201 -2.09 -10.69 -25.78
CA PRO A 201 -2.80 -11.71 -25.04
C PRO A 201 -2.49 -11.73 -23.53
N GLN A 202 -1.31 -11.28 -23.10
CA GLN A 202 -0.96 -11.21 -21.68
C GLN A 202 -1.72 -10.07 -20.99
N ALA A 203 -1.72 -8.87 -21.58
CA ALA A 203 -2.51 -7.76 -21.07
C ALA A 203 -4.03 -8.08 -21.11
N TYR A 204 -4.51 -8.80 -22.13
CA TYR A 204 -5.89 -9.29 -22.17
C TYR A 204 -6.24 -10.15 -20.95
N ASN A 205 -5.38 -11.11 -20.62
CA ASN A 205 -5.60 -12.02 -19.49
C ASN A 205 -5.67 -11.26 -18.16
N VAL A 206 -4.84 -10.25 -17.98
CA VAL A 206 -4.87 -9.42 -16.77
C VAL A 206 -6.12 -8.54 -16.74
N VAL A 207 -6.35 -7.76 -17.79
CA VAL A 207 -7.40 -6.72 -17.80
C VAL A 207 -8.80 -7.33 -17.82
N TRP A 208 -9.03 -8.35 -18.66
CA TRP A 208 -10.36 -8.89 -18.93
C TRP A 208 -10.66 -10.23 -18.24
N GLU A 209 -9.63 -11.08 -18.09
CA GLU A 209 -9.81 -12.39 -17.42
C GLU A 209 -9.45 -12.32 -15.92
N GLY A 210 -8.90 -11.19 -15.45
CA GLY A 210 -8.59 -10.99 -14.03
C GLY A 210 -7.54 -11.98 -13.52
N LEU A 211 -6.53 -12.26 -14.33
CA LEU A 211 -5.33 -12.97 -13.89
C LEU A 211 -4.35 -11.98 -13.28
N CYS A 212 -3.57 -12.44 -12.33
CA CYS A 212 -2.50 -11.64 -11.74
C CYS A 212 -1.36 -11.46 -12.75
N ARG A 213 -0.71 -10.29 -12.69
CA ARG A 213 0.54 -10.05 -13.39
C ARG A 213 1.68 -10.73 -12.66
N GLN A 214 2.72 -11.11 -13.36
CA GLN A 214 3.97 -11.55 -12.73
C GLN A 214 4.77 -10.36 -12.16
N THR A 215 4.76 -9.25 -12.89
CA THR A 215 5.39 -7.97 -12.51
C THR A 215 4.53 -6.82 -12.98
N VAL A 216 4.67 -5.64 -12.35
CA VAL A 216 4.04 -4.41 -12.81
C VAL A 216 4.78 -3.85 -14.02
N ASP A 217 4.06 -3.38 -15.03
CA ASP A 217 4.67 -2.79 -16.22
C ASP A 217 5.54 -1.58 -15.85
N GLY A 218 6.76 -1.55 -16.35
CA GLY A 218 7.73 -0.50 -16.04
C GLY A 218 8.31 -0.56 -14.62
N ALA A 219 8.09 -1.66 -13.88
CA ALA A 219 8.64 -1.83 -12.55
C ALA A 219 10.17 -1.69 -12.53
N ILE A 220 10.64 -0.79 -11.66
CA ILE A 220 12.05 -0.38 -11.60
C ILE A 220 12.93 -1.51 -11.07
N PHE A 221 12.47 -2.23 -10.05
CA PHE A 221 13.21 -3.33 -9.41
C PHE A 221 12.68 -4.73 -9.78
N ALA A 222 11.93 -4.87 -10.89
CA ALA A 222 11.30 -6.14 -11.29
C ALA A 222 12.28 -7.31 -11.33
N LYS A 223 13.41 -7.13 -12.01
CA LYS A 223 14.46 -8.17 -12.18
C LYS A 223 15.11 -8.51 -10.84
N GLU A 224 15.44 -7.51 -10.06
CA GLU A 224 16.11 -7.66 -8.76
C GLU A 224 15.20 -8.38 -7.77
N MET A 225 13.91 -8.02 -7.74
CA MET A 225 12.91 -8.68 -6.90
C MET A 225 12.69 -10.13 -7.29
N GLN A 226 12.57 -10.41 -8.59
CA GLN A 226 12.44 -11.77 -9.10
C GLN A 226 13.65 -12.65 -8.71
N LEU A 227 14.87 -12.15 -8.89
CA LEU A 227 16.07 -12.86 -8.48
C LEU A 227 16.13 -13.07 -6.96
N ALA A 228 15.75 -12.08 -6.16
CA ALA A 228 15.72 -12.22 -4.70
C ALA A 228 14.72 -13.31 -4.25
N GLU A 229 13.58 -13.45 -4.93
CA GLU A 229 12.60 -14.49 -4.65
C GLU A 229 13.14 -15.87 -5.05
N LEU A 230 13.71 -16.01 -6.26
CA LEU A 230 14.28 -17.27 -6.77
C LEU A 230 15.46 -17.76 -5.93
N ASP A 231 16.32 -16.84 -5.47
CA ASP A 231 17.49 -17.17 -4.64
C ASP A 231 17.11 -17.44 -3.18
N GLY A 232 15.84 -17.32 -2.80
CA GLY A 232 15.36 -17.50 -1.42
C GLY A 232 15.82 -16.42 -0.46
N ARG A 233 16.21 -15.22 -0.96
CA ARG A 233 16.67 -14.08 -0.14
C ARG A 233 15.53 -13.27 0.48
N ILE A 234 14.27 -13.52 0.08
CA ILE A 234 13.07 -13.03 0.74
C ILE A 234 12.55 -14.17 1.63
N THR A 235 12.99 -14.17 2.89
CA THR A 235 12.78 -15.26 3.83
C THR A 235 12.64 -14.72 5.26
N LYS A 236 12.74 -15.56 6.26
CA LYS A 236 12.83 -15.10 7.66
C LYS A 236 14.25 -14.61 7.95
N VAL A 237 14.41 -13.33 8.28
CA VAL A 237 15.68 -12.69 8.60
C VAL A 237 15.63 -12.16 10.03
N ASN A 238 16.29 -12.86 10.94
CA ASN A 238 16.31 -12.50 12.36
C ASN A 238 17.24 -11.31 12.62
N TYR A 239 16.84 -10.46 13.56
CA TYR A 239 17.71 -9.45 14.16
C TYR A 239 18.90 -10.12 14.88
N ASP A 240 20.10 -9.65 14.62
CA ASP A 240 21.32 -10.05 15.33
C ASP A 240 21.68 -8.98 16.37
N PRO A 241 21.55 -9.25 17.67
CA PRO A 241 21.84 -8.27 18.73
C PRO A 241 23.32 -7.89 18.83
N THR A 242 24.22 -8.65 18.18
CA THR A 242 25.66 -8.33 18.16
C THR A 242 26.04 -7.28 17.12
N LYS A 243 25.10 -6.93 16.22
CA LYS A 243 25.31 -5.96 15.16
C LYS A 243 24.33 -4.80 15.32
N PRO A 244 24.77 -3.55 15.15
CA PRO A 244 23.88 -2.41 15.24
C PRO A 244 22.94 -2.33 14.04
N VAL A 245 21.79 -1.68 14.25
CA VAL A 245 20.78 -1.43 13.21
C VAL A 245 20.94 -0.01 12.67
N HIS A 246 20.92 0.13 11.37
CA HIS A 246 20.78 1.40 10.68
C HIS A 246 19.32 1.59 10.29
N ALA A 247 18.81 2.82 10.42
CA ALA A 247 17.48 3.19 9.97
C ALA A 247 17.60 4.26 8.87
N ILE A 248 16.91 4.05 7.75
CA ILE A 248 16.94 4.94 6.59
C ILE A 248 15.56 5.51 6.37
N PHE A 249 15.47 6.84 6.32
CA PHE A 249 14.22 7.57 6.23
C PHE A 249 14.02 8.18 4.84
N ASP A 250 12.79 8.14 4.39
CA ASP A 250 12.20 9.09 3.45
C ASP A 250 11.12 9.85 4.21
N LEU A 251 11.17 11.19 4.20
CA LEU A 251 10.35 12.03 5.07
C LEU A 251 9.18 12.64 4.30
N GLY A 252 7.97 12.42 4.78
CA GLY A 252 6.75 13.07 4.30
C GLY A 252 5.84 13.44 5.47
N TRP A 253 5.15 14.58 5.38
CA TRP A 253 4.15 15.00 6.37
C TRP A 253 2.72 14.65 5.91
N SER A 254 2.29 15.18 4.79
CA SER A 254 1.01 14.86 4.14
C SER A 254 1.07 13.49 3.45
N ASP A 255 2.24 13.15 2.96
CA ASP A 255 2.59 11.85 2.40
C ASP A 255 3.18 10.94 3.47
N ALA A 256 3.49 9.70 3.13
CA ALA A 256 4.04 8.77 4.10
C ALA A 256 5.52 9.06 4.41
N THR A 257 5.91 9.05 5.69
CA THR A 257 7.30 8.82 6.08
C THR A 257 7.57 7.33 6.07
N ALA A 258 8.58 6.89 5.32
CA ALA A 258 8.98 5.50 5.17
C ALA A 258 10.34 5.26 5.84
N ILE A 259 10.49 4.12 6.53
CA ILE A 259 11.70 3.77 7.28
C ILE A 259 12.06 2.31 7.03
N TRP A 260 13.26 2.08 6.49
CA TRP A 260 13.87 0.76 6.42
C TRP A 260 14.87 0.56 7.56
N PHE A 261 14.86 -0.63 8.16
CA PHE A 261 15.81 -1.04 9.20
C PHE A 261 16.69 -2.17 8.69
N LEU A 262 18.00 -1.99 8.77
CA LEU A 262 18.93 -2.96 8.23
C LEU A 262 20.18 -3.15 9.11
N GLN A 263 20.82 -4.30 8.93
CA GLN A 263 22.11 -4.66 9.52
C GLN A 263 23.09 -5.09 8.44
N PHE A 264 24.35 -4.72 8.59
CA PHE A 264 25.43 -5.23 7.76
C PHE A 264 26.10 -6.41 8.46
N ILE A 265 26.04 -7.60 7.85
CA ILE A 265 26.62 -8.83 8.41
C ILE A 265 27.52 -9.47 7.36
N GLY A 266 28.84 -9.24 7.49
CA GLY A 266 29.80 -9.62 6.45
C GLY A 266 29.54 -8.87 5.16
N MET A 267 29.22 -9.59 4.10
CA MET A 267 28.86 -9.00 2.80
C MET A 267 27.35 -8.85 2.59
N GLU A 268 26.55 -9.34 3.55
CA GLU A 268 25.09 -9.28 3.45
C GLU A 268 24.55 -7.98 4.02
N THR A 269 23.55 -7.42 3.38
CA THR A 269 22.71 -6.35 3.87
C THR A 269 21.37 -6.96 4.25
N ARG A 270 21.11 -7.11 5.54
CA ARG A 270 19.88 -7.73 6.05
C ARG A 270 18.84 -6.68 6.40
N LEU A 271 17.80 -6.59 5.60
CA LEU A 271 16.64 -5.74 5.86
C LEU A 271 15.70 -6.50 6.79
N ILE A 272 15.67 -6.08 8.05
CA ILE A 272 15.00 -6.79 9.14
C ILE A 272 13.61 -6.27 9.43
N ARG A 273 13.31 -5.03 9.02
CA ARG A 273 12.00 -4.40 9.21
C ARG A 273 11.80 -3.23 8.27
N TYR A 274 10.54 -2.99 7.95
CA TYR A 274 10.04 -1.77 7.33
C TYR A 274 8.90 -1.20 8.16
N THR A 275 8.74 0.12 8.17
CA THR A 275 7.56 0.78 8.72
C THR A 275 7.29 2.07 7.95
N GLU A 276 6.04 2.40 7.84
CA GLU A 276 5.61 3.69 7.28
C GLU A 276 4.50 4.29 8.13
N GLY A 277 4.24 5.56 7.93
CA GLY A 277 3.15 6.29 8.57
C GLY A 277 3.05 7.70 7.99
N ASN A 278 1.93 8.36 8.23
CA ASN A 278 1.72 9.75 7.85
C ASN A 278 1.13 10.53 9.01
N GLN A 279 1.20 11.85 8.93
CA GLN A 279 0.67 12.75 9.98
C GLN A 279 1.20 12.43 11.39
N GLN A 280 2.41 11.90 11.47
CA GLN A 280 3.11 11.60 12.72
C GLN A 280 4.33 12.50 12.85
N THR A 281 4.64 12.91 14.07
CA THR A 281 5.85 13.70 14.35
C THR A 281 7.09 12.79 14.34
N MET A 282 8.28 13.37 14.19
CA MET A 282 9.53 12.62 14.33
C MET A 282 9.64 11.96 15.71
N SER A 283 9.13 12.59 16.76
CA SER A 283 9.10 12.02 18.11
C SER A 283 8.25 10.75 18.19
N ASP A 284 7.14 10.68 17.47
CA ASP A 284 6.29 9.47 17.42
C ASP A 284 7.03 8.31 16.73
N TYR A 285 7.75 8.59 15.63
CA TYR A 285 8.57 7.57 14.97
C TYR A 285 9.71 7.09 15.87
N LEU A 286 10.40 7.98 16.59
CA LEU A 286 11.45 7.59 17.51
C LEU A 286 10.91 6.77 18.70
N ALA A 287 9.74 7.12 19.24
CA ALA A 287 9.07 6.34 20.27
C ALA A 287 8.70 4.94 19.75
N LYS A 288 8.16 4.84 18.54
CA LYS A 288 7.87 3.56 17.87
C LYS A 288 9.13 2.71 17.69
N MET A 289 10.24 3.32 17.27
CA MET A 289 11.52 2.63 17.10
C MET A 289 12.03 2.01 18.40
N GLN A 290 11.85 2.69 19.55
CA GLN A 290 12.24 2.16 20.85
C GLN A 290 11.48 0.87 21.20
N THR A 291 10.22 0.73 20.74
CA THR A 291 9.44 -0.51 20.99
C THR A 291 10.00 -1.75 20.30
N PHE A 292 10.86 -1.59 19.29
CA PHE A 292 11.44 -2.73 18.56
C PHE A 292 12.60 -3.40 19.30
N GLY A 293 13.16 -2.75 20.33
CA GLY A 293 14.25 -3.31 21.13
C GLY A 293 15.58 -3.46 20.37
N TYR A 294 15.78 -2.68 19.29
CA TYR A 294 17.01 -2.72 18.50
C TYR A 294 18.10 -1.83 19.10
N ILE A 295 19.36 -2.23 18.91
CA ILE A 295 20.53 -1.38 19.18
C ILE A 295 20.83 -0.60 17.91
N TYR A 296 20.56 0.70 17.93
CA TYR A 296 20.73 1.57 16.76
C TYR A 296 22.16 2.13 16.70
N ASP A 297 22.74 2.20 15.48
CA ASP A 297 23.95 2.99 15.24
C ASP A 297 23.60 4.35 14.65
N THR A 298 23.30 4.39 13.37
CA THR A 298 23.10 5.66 12.64
C THR A 298 21.72 5.71 11.99
N LEU A 299 21.02 6.81 12.19
CA LEU A 299 19.80 7.15 11.46
C LEU A 299 20.19 8.00 10.23
N TRP A 300 19.85 7.51 9.06
CA TRP A 300 20.12 8.14 7.77
C TRP A 300 18.91 8.93 7.33
N LEU A 301 19.08 10.24 7.21
CA LEU A 301 18.02 11.18 6.91
C LEU A 301 18.22 11.78 5.52
N PRO A 302 17.15 12.08 4.77
CA PRO A 302 17.27 12.76 3.50
C PRO A 302 17.78 14.19 3.70
N HIS A 303 18.27 14.81 2.63
CA HIS A 303 18.92 16.15 2.65
C HIS A 303 18.04 17.29 3.18
N ASP A 304 16.72 17.18 3.05
CA ASP A 304 15.75 18.15 3.54
C ASP A 304 15.52 18.08 5.06
N ALA A 305 16.00 17.04 5.73
CA ALA A 305 15.97 16.91 7.19
C ALA A 305 16.80 17.99 7.92
N GLU A 306 17.71 18.67 7.24
CA GLU A 306 18.48 19.80 7.76
C GLU A 306 17.66 21.10 7.80
N ASN A 307 16.56 21.18 7.05
CA ASN A 307 15.75 22.39 6.97
C ASN A 307 15.02 22.66 8.30
N LYS A 308 15.18 23.89 8.80
CA LYS A 308 14.44 24.35 9.96
C LYS A 308 13.01 24.70 9.59
N THR A 309 12.05 24.24 10.35
CA THR A 309 10.64 24.51 10.11
C THR A 309 9.97 25.18 11.31
N LEU A 310 9.01 26.06 11.04
CA LEU A 310 8.21 26.70 12.10
C LEU A 310 7.40 25.66 12.89
N ALA A 311 6.90 24.62 12.25
CA ALA A 311 6.17 23.53 12.87
C ALA A 311 7.02 22.76 13.91
N ALA A 312 8.35 22.77 13.79
CA ALA A 312 9.29 22.16 14.72
C ALA A 312 9.94 23.18 15.68
N ASN A 313 9.27 24.32 15.95
CA ASN A 313 9.78 25.40 16.80
C ASN A 313 11.18 25.89 16.37
N GLY A 314 11.41 26.00 15.07
CA GLY A 314 12.68 26.48 14.50
C GLY A 314 13.81 25.46 14.53
N ARG A 315 13.54 24.19 14.87
CA ARG A 315 14.50 23.09 14.79
C ARG A 315 14.40 22.36 13.46
N SER A 316 15.49 21.73 13.06
CA SER A 316 15.47 20.74 11.97
C SER A 316 15.11 19.36 12.50
N ILE A 317 14.68 18.45 11.59
CA ILE A 317 14.42 17.05 11.93
C ILE A 317 15.69 16.39 12.45
N GLU A 318 16.84 16.70 11.85
CA GLU A 318 18.14 16.21 12.32
C GLU A 318 18.44 16.65 13.77
N GLU A 319 18.19 17.90 14.11
CA GLU A 319 18.38 18.42 15.48
C GLU A 319 17.48 17.69 16.50
N ILE A 320 16.24 17.34 16.13
CA ILE A 320 15.31 16.58 16.96
C ILE A 320 15.85 15.15 17.20
N VAL A 321 16.31 14.48 16.15
CA VAL A 321 16.84 13.12 16.22
C VAL A 321 18.10 13.06 17.05
N ARG A 322 19.01 14.03 16.90
CA ARG A 322 20.25 14.14 17.72
C ARG A 322 19.94 14.43 19.18
N ALA A 323 18.97 15.30 19.45
CA ALA A 323 18.54 15.59 20.81
C ALA A 323 17.93 14.36 21.53
N ALA A 324 17.35 13.42 20.78
CA ALA A 324 16.87 12.14 21.30
C ALA A 324 17.99 11.09 21.51
N GLY A 325 19.27 11.47 21.28
CA GLY A 325 20.44 10.62 21.54
C GLY A 325 20.88 9.74 20.38
N TYR A 326 20.31 9.88 19.19
CA TYR A 326 20.70 9.10 18.02
C TYR A 326 21.80 9.78 17.20
N LYS A 327 22.69 8.99 16.62
CA LYS A 327 23.63 9.46 15.59
C LYS A 327 22.88 9.64 14.28
N THR A 328 23.13 10.75 13.61
CA THR A 328 22.54 11.06 12.31
C THR A 328 23.57 11.17 11.22
N ARG A 329 23.17 10.86 9.99
CA ARG A 329 23.86 11.19 8.77
C ARG A 329 22.86 11.68 7.74
N ILE A 330 23.22 12.72 7.03
CA ILE A 330 22.41 13.27 5.95
C ILE A 330 22.85 12.64 4.63
N ILE A 331 21.87 12.12 3.89
CA ILE A 331 22.07 11.58 2.56
C ILE A 331 22.13 12.75 1.58
N PRO A 332 23.22 12.90 0.79
CA PRO A 332 23.34 14.00 -0.13
C PRO A 332 22.28 13.93 -1.22
N LYS A 333 21.86 15.11 -1.70
CA LYS A 333 20.95 15.19 -2.84
C LYS A 333 21.61 14.55 -4.05
N THR A 334 21.02 13.47 -4.55
CA THR A 334 21.55 12.66 -5.66
C THR A 334 20.47 12.51 -6.73
N PRO A 335 20.82 12.53 -8.03
CA PRO A 335 19.86 12.24 -9.08
C PRO A 335 19.17 10.89 -8.84
N ILE A 336 17.86 10.85 -9.08
CA ILE A 336 17.03 9.67 -8.78
C ILE A 336 17.58 8.42 -9.48
N LEU A 337 17.96 8.55 -10.75
CA LEU A 337 18.47 7.42 -11.54
C LEU A 337 19.78 6.85 -10.97
N ASP A 338 20.65 7.71 -10.46
CA ASP A 338 21.93 7.28 -9.87
C ASP A 338 21.71 6.52 -8.58
N SER A 339 20.78 6.96 -7.74
CA SER A 339 20.40 6.25 -6.49
C SER A 339 19.71 4.92 -6.78
N ILE A 340 18.86 4.85 -7.82
CA ILE A 340 18.26 3.59 -8.28
C ILE A 340 19.36 2.61 -8.72
N ASN A 341 20.31 3.05 -9.52
CA ASN A 341 21.40 2.18 -10.01
C ASN A 341 22.33 1.72 -8.89
N ALA A 342 22.59 2.60 -7.92
CA ALA A 342 23.34 2.23 -6.70
C ALA A 342 22.60 1.14 -5.91
N ALA A 343 21.30 1.28 -5.69
CA ALA A 343 20.48 0.28 -5.01
C ALA A 343 20.46 -1.06 -5.78
N ARG A 344 20.30 -1.05 -7.10
CA ARG A 344 20.37 -2.26 -7.95
C ARG A 344 21.68 -3.01 -7.78
N THR A 345 22.80 -2.28 -7.72
CA THR A 345 24.13 -2.90 -7.55
C THR A 345 24.23 -3.67 -6.24
N MET A 346 23.63 -3.16 -5.17
CA MET A 346 23.64 -3.80 -3.84
C MET A 346 22.62 -4.92 -3.70
N PHE A 347 21.58 -4.92 -4.51
CA PHE A 347 20.42 -5.81 -4.36
C PHE A 347 20.78 -7.30 -4.30
N ARG A 348 21.83 -7.69 -5.00
CA ARG A 348 22.33 -9.10 -5.03
C ARG A 348 22.76 -9.60 -3.64
N ASN A 349 23.17 -8.72 -2.74
CA ASN A 349 23.62 -9.04 -1.39
C ASN A 349 22.56 -8.72 -0.33
N MET A 350 21.36 -8.32 -0.74
CA MET A 350 20.27 -7.97 0.18
C MET A 350 19.42 -9.17 0.50
N TRP A 351 19.11 -9.31 1.79
CA TRP A 351 18.18 -10.29 2.35
C TRP A 351 17.05 -9.56 3.03
N PHE A 352 15.84 -10.01 2.84
CA PHE A 352 14.64 -9.32 3.33
C PHE A 352 13.86 -10.24 4.26
N ASP A 353 13.51 -9.73 5.44
CA ASP A 353 12.53 -10.40 6.28
C ASP A 353 11.15 -10.34 5.63
N ARG A 354 10.60 -11.51 5.29
CA ARG A 354 9.34 -11.61 4.52
C ARG A 354 8.17 -10.96 5.25
N GLU A 355 8.10 -11.12 6.56
CA GLU A 355 6.96 -10.63 7.36
C GLU A 355 7.13 -9.17 7.76
N ASN A 356 8.27 -8.84 8.38
CA ASN A 356 8.51 -7.50 8.89
C ASN A 356 8.79 -6.46 7.79
N CYS A 357 9.17 -6.89 6.58
CA CYS A 357 9.38 -6.02 5.42
C CYS A 357 8.25 -6.10 4.39
N HIS A 358 7.14 -6.77 4.70
CA HIS A 358 6.07 -7.04 3.72
C HIS A 358 5.63 -5.79 2.95
N GLU A 359 5.26 -4.71 3.64
CA GLU A 359 4.80 -3.46 3.00
C GLU A 359 5.92 -2.80 2.18
N GLY A 360 7.15 -2.81 2.67
CA GLY A 360 8.29 -2.29 1.91
C GLY A 360 8.59 -3.13 0.66
N LEU A 361 8.44 -4.45 0.73
CA LEU A 361 8.56 -5.33 -0.45
C LEU A 361 7.47 -5.04 -1.49
N GLN A 362 6.24 -4.70 -1.06
CA GLN A 362 5.19 -4.24 -1.97
C GLN A 362 5.57 -2.92 -2.64
N CYS A 363 6.15 -1.97 -1.87
CA CYS A 363 6.67 -0.74 -2.47
C CYS A 363 7.67 -1.05 -3.59
N LEU A 364 8.62 -1.97 -3.37
CA LEU A 364 9.62 -2.32 -4.38
C LEU A 364 9.04 -3.05 -5.61
N ARG A 365 8.01 -3.88 -5.43
CA ARG A 365 7.33 -4.59 -6.52
C ARG A 365 6.52 -3.66 -7.42
N HIS A 366 5.94 -2.61 -6.84
CA HIS A 366 5.07 -1.67 -7.53
C HIS A 366 5.77 -0.38 -7.98
N TYR A 367 6.99 -0.09 -7.52
CA TYR A 367 7.75 1.09 -7.91
C TYR A 367 8.09 1.06 -9.40
N ARG A 368 7.49 1.95 -10.17
CA ARG A 368 7.53 1.93 -11.62
C ARG A 368 7.79 3.30 -12.22
N TYR A 369 8.22 3.32 -13.46
CA TYR A 369 8.31 4.54 -14.24
C TYR A 369 6.90 5.04 -14.63
N GLU A 370 6.74 6.36 -14.68
CA GLU A 370 5.55 6.98 -15.24
C GLU A 370 5.43 6.64 -16.73
N VAL A 371 4.22 6.40 -17.20
CA VAL A 371 3.93 6.17 -18.62
C VAL A 371 3.32 7.43 -19.19
N ASP A 372 3.96 7.98 -20.20
CA ASP A 372 3.40 9.10 -20.97
C ASP A 372 2.08 8.68 -21.62
N PRO A 373 0.96 9.35 -21.34
CA PRO A 373 -0.34 8.94 -21.83
C PRO A 373 -0.50 9.02 -23.35
N ASP A 374 0.26 9.92 -24.01
CA ASP A 374 0.17 10.16 -25.45
C ASP A 374 1.10 9.25 -26.24
N THR A 375 2.35 9.16 -25.83
CA THR A 375 3.39 8.37 -26.54
C THR A 375 3.46 6.92 -26.09
N LYS A 376 2.83 6.56 -24.97
CA LYS A 376 2.91 5.22 -24.31
C LYS A 376 4.34 4.79 -23.96
N GLN A 377 5.29 5.72 -23.93
CA GLN A 377 6.67 5.46 -23.53
C GLN A 377 6.85 5.67 -22.03
N PHE A 378 7.77 4.92 -21.45
CA PHE A 378 8.16 5.12 -20.06
C PHE A 378 8.97 6.40 -19.92
N SER A 379 8.58 7.23 -18.96
CA SER A 379 9.35 8.41 -18.56
C SER A 379 10.67 7.98 -17.90
N LYS A 380 11.59 8.92 -17.74
CA LYS A 380 12.81 8.70 -16.95
C LYS A 380 12.58 8.93 -15.46
N THR A 381 11.40 9.39 -15.09
CA THR A 381 10.99 9.72 -13.73
C THR A 381 10.09 8.61 -13.19
N PRO A 382 10.33 8.10 -11.97
CA PRO A 382 9.39 7.22 -11.33
C PRO A 382 8.04 7.89 -11.10
N LEU A 383 6.97 7.11 -11.19
CA LEU A 383 5.64 7.56 -10.82
C LEU A 383 5.60 7.85 -9.32
N HIS A 384 5.09 9.04 -8.96
CA HIS A 384 4.87 9.39 -7.57
C HIS A 384 3.49 8.90 -7.14
N ASP A 385 3.47 7.75 -6.45
CA ASP A 385 2.27 7.13 -5.92
C ASP A 385 2.52 6.61 -4.48
N GLN A 386 1.59 5.85 -3.95
CA GLN A 386 1.66 5.27 -2.61
C GLN A 386 2.88 4.38 -2.35
N TYR A 387 3.51 3.86 -3.39
CA TYR A 387 4.65 2.96 -3.30
C TYR A 387 5.99 3.69 -3.39
N SER A 388 5.97 4.95 -3.83
CA SER A 388 7.20 5.71 -4.08
C SER A 388 7.99 5.97 -2.80
N HIS A 389 7.34 6.28 -1.67
CA HIS A 389 8.03 6.61 -0.41
C HIS A 389 8.90 5.48 0.12
N GLY A 390 8.35 4.25 0.16
CA GLY A 390 9.11 3.08 0.57
C GLY A 390 10.27 2.75 -0.35
N ALA A 391 10.09 2.94 -1.65
CA ALA A 391 11.13 2.73 -2.65
C ALA A 391 12.18 3.86 -2.64
N ASP A 392 11.77 5.10 -2.36
CA ASP A 392 12.67 6.24 -2.22
C ASP A 392 13.57 6.10 -0.99
N ALA A 393 13.02 5.69 0.16
CA ALA A 393 13.82 5.31 1.31
C ALA A 393 14.80 4.15 0.98
N PHE A 394 14.34 3.16 0.22
CA PHE A 394 15.17 2.01 -0.17
C PHE A 394 16.35 2.39 -1.08
N ARG A 395 16.14 3.25 -2.09
CA ARG A 395 17.22 3.64 -3.00
C ARG A 395 18.36 4.38 -2.29
N TYR A 396 18.07 5.02 -1.16
CA TYR A 396 19.10 5.66 -0.33
C TYR A 396 20.05 4.63 0.32
N ILE A 397 19.65 3.37 0.50
CA ILE A 397 20.56 2.32 0.99
C ILE A 397 21.75 2.17 0.05
N GLY A 398 21.53 2.31 -1.27
CA GLY A 398 22.59 2.27 -2.27
C GLY A 398 23.66 3.37 -2.10
N LEU A 399 23.31 4.49 -1.48
CA LEU A 399 24.21 5.62 -1.25
C LEU A 399 25.03 5.48 0.02
N MET A 400 24.59 4.64 0.99
CA MET A 400 25.29 4.46 2.28
C MET A 400 26.68 3.83 2.15
N ILE A 401 26.92 3.00 1.14
CA ILE A 401 28.19 2.26 0.96
C ILE A 401 29.25 3.08 0.22
N ASN A 402 28.82 4.07 -0.54
CA ASN A 402 29.73 4.90 -1.34
C ASN A 402 30.44 6.03 -0.52
N GLU A 403 30.19 6.13 0.78
CA GLU A 403 30.97 7.03 1.60
C GLU A 403 32.38 6.45 1.85
N PRO A 404 33.45 7.21 1.51
CA PRO A 404 34.81 6.79 1.83
C PRO A 404 34.91 6.64 3.34
N LYS A 405 35.29 5.45 3.83
CA LYS A 405 35.61 5.24 5.25
C LYS A 405 36.57 6.36 5.68
N PRO A 406 36.31 7.09 6.79
CA PRO A 406 37.23 8.09 7.25
C PRO A 406 38.60 7.45 7.38
N ARG A 407 39.60 7.97 6.67
CA ARG A 407 40.98 7.51 6.79
C ARG A 407 41.34 7.61 8.27
N LYS A 408 41.65 6.47 8.90
CA LYS A 408 42.25 6.49 10.24
C LYS A 408 43.46 7.44 10.15
N LYS A 409 43.44 8.57 10.89
CA LYS A 409 44.60 9.40 11.04
C LYS A 409 45.73 8.49 11.51
N GLN A 410 46.70 8.24 10.67
CA GLN A 410 47.94 7.63 11.08
C GLN A 410 48.56 8.60 12.12
N LEU A 411 48.67 8.16 13.35
CA LEU A 411 49.46 8.87 14.34
C LEU A 411 50.86 9.03 13.76
N PRO A 412 51.49 10.22 13.85
CA PRO A 412 52.84 10.39 13.40
C PRO A 412 53.74 9.40 14.15
N GLN A 413 54.45 8.56 13.39
CA GLN A 413 55.49 7.74 13.95
C GLN A 413 56.57 8.66 14.51
N ASN A 414 56.68 8.74 15.82
CA ASN A 414 57.82 9.37 16.47
C ASN A 414 59.07 8.58 16.07
N TYR A 415 59.86 9.09 15.14
CA TYR A 415 61.22 8.66 14.97
C TYR A 415 62.02 9.20 16.14
N GLY A 416 62.14 8.39 17.20
CA GLY A 416 63.10 8.62 18.27
C GLY A 416 64.52 8.48 17.70
N GLY A 417 65.11 9.60 17.36
CA GLY A 417 66.55 9.65 17.05
C GLY A 417 67.37 9.33 18.30
N ALA A 418 67.97 8.14 18.33
CA ALA A 418 69.02 7.81 19.27
C ALA A 418 70.28 8.63 18.93
N TYR A 419 70.54 9.65 19.71
CA TYR A 419 71.88 10.27 19.73
C TYR A 419 72.82 9.39 20.56
N SER A 420 73.70 8.67 19.86
CA SER A 420 74.86 8.00 20.46
C SER A 420 75.95 9.09 20.68
N TRP A 421 76.30 9.33 21.92
CA TRP A 421 77.52 10.01 22.30
C TRP A 421 78.56 8.96 22.59
N MET A 422 79.58 8.88 21.76
CA MET A 422 80.87 8.29 22.08
C MET A 422 81.98 9.12 21.44
N GLY A 423 82.91 9.49 22.27
CA GLY A 423 84.21 9.97 21.87
C GLY A 423 84.73 11.05 22.74
#